data_736a400fbb812628b41693ecbcb48123
#
_entry.id   736a400fbb812628b41693ecbcb48123
#
_cell.length_a   1.000
_cell.length_b   1.000
_cell.length_c   1.000
_cell.angle_alpha   90.00
_cell.angle_beta   90.00
_cell.angle_gamma   90.00
#
_symmetry.space_group_name_H-M   'P 1'
#
loop_
_entity.id
_entity.type
_entity.pdbx_description
1 polymer ?
#
loop_
_entity_poly.entity_id
_entity_poly.type
_entity_poly.pdbx_seq_one_letter_code
_entity_poly.pdbx_strand_id
1 'polypeptide(L)'
;MVADGIAQLIPYAAEHGVRLGIEPLHPMFAGDRSVITTLGEANVLAERFDSSVVGVIIDAYHIWWDPDVYTQIARARGRTLGFHVSDWIMPLPDMLRGRGMIGDGVIELRAIRSAVDAIGYNGPIEVEIFN
;
A
#
# COMPACT_ATOMS: atom_id res chain seq x y z
N MET A 1 -4.66 9.29 -17.52
CA MET A 1 -5.67 9.83 -16.57
C MET A 1 -5.16 9.83 -15.12
N VAL A 2 -4.94 8.72 -14.41
CA VAL A 2 -4.39 8.73 -13.03
C VAL A 2 -2.99 9.36 -13.00
N ALA A 3 -2.07 8.91 -13.86
CA ALA A 3 -0.73 9.45 -13.94
C ALA A 3 -0.70 10.97 -14.27
N ASP A 4 -1.62 11.44 -15.10
CA ASP A 4 -1.67 12.86 -15.46
C ASP A 4 -2.14 13.70 -14.26
N GLY A 5 -3.07 13.17 -13.46
CA GLY A 5 -3.49 13.80 -12.20
C GLY A 5 -2.34 13.88 -11.19
N ILE A 6 -1.58 12.79 -11.01
CA ILE A 6 -0.40 12.79 -10.15
C ILE A 6 0.63 13.83 -10.65
N ALA A 7 0.92 13.85 -11.95
CA ALA A 7 1.87 14.80 -12.52
C ALA A 7 1.48 16.26 -12.24
N GLN A 8 0.19 16.58 -12.23
CA GLN A 8 -0.31 17.92 -11.92
C GLN A 8 -0.16 18.30 -10.44
N LEU A 9 -0.18 17.30 -9.53
CA LEU A 9 -0.03 17.53 -8.09
C LEU A 9 1.43 17.67 -7.64
N ILE A 10 2.37 17.07 -8.39
CA ILE A 10 3.80 17.04 -8.00
C ILE A 10 4.38 18.43 -7.72
N PRO A 11 4.19 19.47 -8.54
CA PRO A 11 4.78 20.78 -8.25
C PRO A 11 4.29 21.36 -6.93
N TYR A 12 3.00 21.24 -6.65
CA TYR A 12 2.41 21.71 -5.41
C TYR A 12 2.91 20.92 -4.20
N ALA A 13 2.95 19.58 -4.30
CA ALA A 13 3.47 18.72 -3.25
C ALA A 13 4.94 19.03 -2.93
N ALA A 14 5.76 19.22 -3.96
CA ALA A 14 7.18 19.55 -3.82
C ALA A 14 7.39 20.90 -3.14
N GLU A 15 6.61 21.94 -3.51
CA GLU A 15 6.65 23.25 -2.88
C GLU A 15 6.38 23.19 -1.37
N HIS A 16 5.53 22.22 -0.95
CA HIS A 16 5.15 22.04 0.45
C HIS A 16 5.96 20.95 1.17
N GLY A 17 6.98 20.38 0.53
CA GLY A 17 7.82 19.33 1.12
C GLY A 17 7.07 18.01 1.37
N VAL A 18 6.01 17.74 0.61
CA VAL A 18 5.16 16.55 0.75
C VAL A 18 5.47 15.55 -0.37
N ARG A 19 5.50 14.27 -0.04
CA ARG A 19 5.61 13.17 -1.00
C ARG A 19 4.23 12.53 -1.22
N LEU A 20 3.99 12.08 -2.46
CA LEU A 20 2.74 11.43 -2.83
C LEU A 20 2.90 9.90 -2.75
N GLY A 21 2.12 9.24 -1.92
CA GLY A 21 2.10 7.77 -1.79
C GLY A 21 0.93 7.17 -2.57
N ILE A 22 1.20 6.23 -3.47
CA ILE A 22 0.18 5.46 -4.17
C ILE A 22 -0.13 4.21 -3.36
N GLU A 23 -1.34 4.11 -2.86
CA GLU A 23 -1.83 2.96 -2.13
C GLU A 23 -2.76 2.13 -3.01
N PRO A 24 -2.41 0.86 -3.31
CA PRO A 24 -3.35 -0.05 -3.94
C PRO A 24 -4.42 -0.48 -2.93
N LEU A 25 -5.67 -0.53 -3.34
CA LEU A 25 -6.74 -1.05 -2.51
C LEU A 25 -7.13 -2.46 -2.95
N HIS A 26 -7.57 -3.29 -2.00
CA HIS A 26 -8.07 -4.64 -2.30
C HIS A 26 -9.11 -4.59 -3.44
N PRO A 27 -9.12 -5.57 -4.38
CA PRO A 27 -10.05 -5.58 -5.53
C PRO A 27 -11.53 -5.42 -5.18
N MET A 28 -11.94 -5.74 -3.95
CA MET A 28 -13.31 -5.51 -3.50
C MET A 28 -13.73 -4.03 -3.54
N PHE A 29 -12.75 -3.10 -3.58
CA PHE A 29 -12.99 -1.65 -3.67
C PHE A 29 -12.88 -1.10 -5.11
N ALA A 30 -12.65 -1.96 -6.12
CA ALA A 30 -12.42 -1.51 -7.49
C ALA A 30 -13.63 -0.79 -8.12
N GLY A 31 -14.84 -1.05 -7.62
CA GLY A 31 -16.08 -0.47 -8.14
C GLY A 31 -16.36 0.96 -7.66
N ASP A 32 -15.76 1.41 -6.54
CA ASP A 32 -16.15 2.68 -5.92
C ASP A 32 -14.99 3.52 -5.36
N ARG A 33 -13.80 2.95 -5.13
CA ARG A 33 -12.72 3.67 -4.43
C ARG A 33 -11.42 3.81 -5.20
N SER A 34 -10.94 2.73 -5.81
CA SER A 34 -9.64 2.75 -6.48
C SER A 34 -9.61 1.86 -7.71
N VAL A 35 -8.97 2.36 -8.76
CA VAL A 35 -8.66 1.60 -9.97
C VAL A 35 -7.28 0.91 -9.88
N ILE A 36 -6.53 1.15 -8.81
CA ILE A 36 -5.23 0.52 -8.53
C ILE A 36 -5.49 -0.55 -7.47
N THR A 37 -5.36 -1.82 -7.83
CA THR A 37 -5.80 -2.93 -6.99
C THR A 37 -4.70 -3.90 -6.59
N THR A 38 -3.50 -3.74 -7.13
CA THR A 38 -2.32 -4.53 -6.78
C THR A 38 -1.12 -3.64 -6.50
N LEU A 39 -0.19 -4.12 -5.67
CA LEU A 39 1.08 -3.42 -5.45
C LEU A 39 1.90 -3.32 -6.75
N GLY A 40 1.74 -4.30 -7.65
CA GLY A 40 2.37 -4.28 -8.97
C GLY A 40 1.91 -3.09 -9.82
N GLU A 41 0.61 -2.80 -9.86
CA GLU A 41 0.05 -1.63 -10.56
C GLU A 41 0.53 -0.33 -9.92
N ALA A 42 0.54 -0.26 -8.58
CA ALA A 42 1.05 0.90 -7.86
C ALA A 42 2.54 1.15 -8.17
N ASN A 43 3.38 0.10 -8.19
CA ASN A 43 4.78 0.19 -8.58
C ASN A 43 4.97 0.72 -10.00
N VAL A 44 4.26 0.13 -10.98
CA VAL A 44 4.30 0.57 -12.39
C VAL A 44 3.94 2.05 -12.52
N LEU A 45 2.96 2.51 -11.77
CA LEU A 45 2.54 3.91 -11.79
C LEU A 45 3.57 4.81 -11.10
N ALA A 46 4.08 4.43 -9.93
CA ALA A 46 5.07 5.20 -9.17
C ALA A 46 6.41 5.34 -9.93
N GLU A 47 6.82 4.30 -10.65
CA GLU A 47 8.07 4.28 -11.44
C GLU A 47 8.09 5.29 -12.60
N ARG A 48 6.94 5.85 -12.97
CA ARG A 48 6.86 6.92 -13.95
C ARG A 48 7.35 8.27 -13.45
N PHE A 49 7.60 8.39 -12.15
CA PHE A 49 7.99 9.61 -11.45
C PHE A 49 9.26 9.43 -10.64
N ASP A 50 9.89 10.53 -10.30
CA ASP A 50 11.06 10.49 -9.40
C ASP A 50 10.67 9.96 -8.02
N SER A 51 11.51 9.08 -7.46
CA SER A 51 11.28 8.46 -6.15
C SER A 51 11.36 9.44 -4.97
N SER A 52 11.92 10.62 -5.18
CA SER A 52 11.94 11.68 -4.17
C SER A 52 10.57 12.34 -3.99
N VAL A 53 9.65 12.22 -4.96
CA VAL A 53 8.33 12.87 -4.93
C VAL A 53 7.17 11.89 -4.93
N VAL A 54 7.29 10.72 -5.58
CA VAL A 54 6.23 9.71 -5.65
C VAL A 54 6.75 8.35 -5.21
N GLY A 55 6.02 7.71 -4.32
CA GLY A 55 6.29 6.35 -3.88
C GLY A 55 5.00 5.55 -3.70
N VAL A 56 5.08 4.46 -2.98
CA VAL A 56 3.95 3.56 -2.70
C VAL A 56 3.71 3.43 -1.19
N ILE A 57 2.48 3.18 -0.83
CA ILE A 57 2.09 2.72 0.50
C ILE A 57 1.86 1.22 0.42
N ILE A 58 2.44 0.49 1.34
CA ILE A 58 2.21 -0.95 1.50
C ILE A 58 1.22 -1.12 2.65
N ASP A 59 -0.02 -1.49 2.34
CA ASP A 59 -1.01 -1.89 3.34
C ASP A 59 -1.23 -3.41 3.24
N ALA A 60 -0.85 -4.13 4.30
CA ALA A 60 -0.97 -5.58 4.35
C ALA A 60 -2.41 -6.05 4.07
N TYR A 61 -3.42 -5.33 4.56
CA TYR A 61 -4.84 -5.66 4.36
C TYR A 61 -5.26 -5.64 2.89
N HIS A 62 -4.63 -4.80 2.08
CA HIS A 62 -5.01 -4.65 0.68
C HIS A 62 -4.27 -5.59 -0.27
N ILE A 63 -3.10 -6.11 0.13
CA ILE A 63 -2.20 -6.84 -0.78
C ILE A 63 -1.93 -8.31 -0.41
N TRP A 64 -2.33 -8.77 0.78
CA TRP A 64 -1.98 -10.11 1.30
C TRP A 64 -2.39 -11.27 0.40
N TRP A 65 -3.45 -11.11 -0.35
CA TRP A 65 -4.05 -12.11 -1.23
C TRP A 65 -3.30 -12.29 -2.57
N ASP A 66 -2.47 -11.30 -2.95
CA ASP A 66 -1.78 -11.28 -4.23
C ASP A 66 -0.64 -12.32 -4.22
N PRO A 67 -0.65 -13.31 -5.13
CA PRO A 67 0.41 -14.32 -5.19
C PRO A 67 1.79 -13.75 -5.52
N ASP A 68 1.87 -12.55 -6.10
CA ASP A 68 3.12 -11.86 -6.44
C ASP A 68 3.57 -10.82 -5.40
N VAL A 69 2.91 -10.78 -4.24
CA VAL A 69 3.09 -9.74 -3.21
C VAL A 69 4.56 -9.54 -2.81
N TYR A 70 5.31 -10.62 -2.59
CA TYR A 70 6.70 -10.52 -2.15
C TYR A 70 7.64 -9.98 -3.22
N THR A 71 7.42 -10.35 -4.49
CA THR A 71 8.14 -9.78 -5.63
C THR A 71 7.87 -8.28 -5.73
N GLN A 72 6.62 -7.88 -5.55
CA GLN A 72 6.23 -6.48 -5.66
C GLN A 72 6.70 -5.64 -4.45
N ILE A 73 6.76 -6.21 -3.24
CA ILE A 73 7.41 -5.57 -2.10
C ILE A 73 8.91 -5.35 -2.39
N ALA A 74 9.59 -6.37 -2.90
CA ALA A 74 11.01 -6.25 -3.27
C ALA A 74 11.25 -5.15 -4.31
N ARG A 75 10.35 -5.01 -5.30
CA ARG A 75 10.38 -3.97 -6.33
C ARG A 75 10.18 -2.56 -5.77
N ALA A 76 9.41 -2.42 -4.70
CA ALA A 76 9.14 -1.14 -4.03
C ALA A 76 10.32 -0.57 -3.25
N ARG A 77 11.49 -1.24 -3.25
CA ARG A 77 12.71 -0.77 -2.58
C ARG A 77 13.03 0.68 -2.95
N GLY A 78 13.25 1.52 -1.93
CA GLY A 78 13.57 2.94 -2.09
C GLY A 78 12.38 3.84 -2.48
N ARG A 79 11.17 3.26 -2.65
CA ARG A 79 9.94 3.99 -2.98
C ARG A 79 8.83 3.81 -1.95
N THR A 80 9.01 2.95 -0.95
CA THR A 80 8.01 2.74 0.11
C THR A 80 7.96 3.94 1.03
N LEU A 81 6.79 4.56 1.17
CA LEU A 81 6.55 5.74 1.98
C LEU A 81 5.79 5.45 3.27
N GLY A 82 5.04 4.37 3.32
CA GLY A 82 4.28 3.95 4.50
C GLY A 82 4.12 2.43 4.51
N PHE A 83 3.94 1.89 5.71
CA PHE A 83 3.60 0.49 5.92
C PHE A 83 2.46 0.40 6.94
N HIS A 84 1.27 0.04 6.43
CA HIS A 84 0.06 -0.13 7.22
C HIS A 84 -0.19 -1.61 7.51
N VAL A 85 -0.65 -1.89 8.71
CA VAL A 85 -0.91 -3.25 9.18
C VAL A 85 -2.26 -3.34 9.89
N SER A 86 -3.01 -4.33 9.51
CA SER A 86 -4.16 -4.89 10.22
C SER A 86 -4.35 -6.30 9.74
N ASP A 87 -5.14 -7.09 10.45
CA ASP A 87 -5.42 -8.45 10.02
C ASP A 87 -6.75 -8.55 9.25
N TRP A 88 -6.91 -9.61 8.48
CA TRP A 88 -8.15 -9.92 7.77
C TRP A 88 -8.94 -10.93 8.58
N ILE A 89 -10.02 -10.47 9.24
CA ILE A 89 -10.85 -11.34 10.07
C ILE A 89 -11.83 -12.18 9.24
N MET A 90 -12.06 -13.40 9.71
CA MET A 90 -12.98 -14.34 9.07
C MET A 90 -14.03 -14.84 10.07
N PRO A 91 -15.32 -14.91 9.69
CA PRO A 91 -15.89 -14.42 8.43
C PRO A 91 -15.84 -12.89 8.33
N LEU A 92 -15.67 -12.38 7.10
CA LEU A 92 -15.63 -10.94 6.86
C LEU A 92 -17.02 -10.32 7.16
N PRO A 93 -17.14 -9.41 8.14
CA PRO A 93 -18.44 -8.84 8.50
C PRO A 93 -19.00 -7.91 7.41
N ASP A 94 -18.15 -7.07 6.85
CA ASP A 94 -18.40 -6.21 5.68
C ASP A 94 -17.08 -5.68 5.13
N MET A 95 -17.15 -4.91 4.05
CA MET A 95 -15.95 -4.38 3.37
C MET A 95 -15.13 -3.40 4.23
N LEU A 96 -15.72 -2.73 5.21
CA LEU A 96 -15.05 -1.71 6.02
C LEU A 96 -14.58 -2.25 7.37
N ARG A 97 -15.38 -3.12 8.00
CA ARG A 97 -15.13 -3.63 9.35
C ARG A 97 -14.44 -4.99 9.38
N GLY A 98 -13.81 -5.37 8.28
CA GLY A 98 -13.04 -6.62 8.18
C GLY A 98 -11.62 -6.52 8.71
N ARG A 99 -11.17 -5.33 9.14
CA ARG A 99 -9.84 -5.14 9.71
C ARG A 99 -9.85 -5.54 11.19
N GLY A 100 -8.98 -6.46 11.56
CA GLY A 100 -8.79 -6.95 12.93
C GLY A 100 -7.42 -6.57 13.51
N MET A 101 -7.25 -6.83 14.80
CA MET A 101 -5.95 -6.70 15.46
C MET A 101 -4.97 -7.71 14.89
N ILE A 102 -3.70 -7.39 14.98
CA ILE A 102 -2.59 -8.23 14.51
C ILE A 102 -2.64 -9.59 15.22
N GLY A 103 -2.84 -10.67 14.45
CA GLY A 103 -2.94 -12.04 14.94
C GLY A 103 -4.36 -12.57 15.09
N ASP A 104 -5.38 -11.75 14.87
CA ASP A 104 -6.79 -12.17 14.96
C ASP A 104 -7.34 -12.72 13.64
N GLY A 105 -6.58 -12.61 12.56
CA GLY A 105 -7.03 -12.99 11.22
C GLY A 105 -6.12 -13.99 10.51
N VAL A 106 -6.10 -13.88 9.18
CA VAL A 106 -5.47 -14.88 8.31
C VAL A 106 -4.24 -14.37 7.54
N ILE A 107 -3.86 -13.10 7.70
CA ILE A 107 -2.73 -12.52 6.98
C ILE A 107 -1.41 -13.02 7.58
N GLU A 108 -0.49 -13.47 6.73
CA GLU A 108 0.89 -13.80 7.10
C GLU A 108 1.73 -12.54 7.38
N LEU A 109 1.28 -11.74 8.36
CA LEU A 109 1.85 -10.42 8.67
C LEU A 109 3.35 -10.47 8.97
N ARG A 110 3.84 -11.56 9.61
CA ARG A 110 5.27 -11.72 9.87
C ARG A 110 6.09 -11.84 8.59
N ALA A 111 5.57 -12.56 7.59
CA ALA A 111 6.24 -12.73 6.31
C ALA A 111 6.26 -11.40 5.52
N ILE A 112 5.12 -10.69 5.48
CA ILE A 112 5.04 -9.36 4.85
C ILE A 112 5.98 -8.39 5.56
N ARG A 113 5.98 -8.35 6.90
CA ARG A 113 6.91 -7.51 7.67
C ARG A 113 8.37 -7.81 7.33
N SER A 114 8.75 -9.10 7.31
CA SER A 114 10.12 -9.50 6.96
C SER A 114 10.52 -9.04 5.56
N ALA A 115 9.59 -9.10 4.60
CA ALA A 115 9.84 -8.61 3.24
C ALA A 115 10.02 -7.09 3.20
N VAL A 116 9.21 -6.35 3.97
CA VAL A 116 9.33 -4.88 4.08
C VAL A 116 10.64 -4.49 4.78
N ASP A 117 11.06 -5.21 5.81
CA ASP A 117 12.36 -5.00 6.45
C ASP A 117 13.52 -5.26 5.48
N ALA A 118 13.42 -6.33 4.66
CA ALA A 118 14.45 -6.70 3.70
C ALA A 118 14.70 -5.65 2.60
N ILE A 119 13.71 -4.81 2.29
CA ILE A 119 13.90 -3.68 1.37
C ILE A 119 14.48 -2.42 2.04
N GLY A 120 14.73 -2.47 3.35
CA GLY A 120 15.34 -1.37 4.10
C GLY A 120 14.36 -0.27 4.49
N TYR A 121 13.06 -0.54 4.52
CA TYR A 121 12.09 0.42 5.04
C TYR A 121 12.28 0.59 6.55
N ASN A 122 12.43 1.82 6.99
CA ASN A 122 12.67 2.20 8.40
C ASN A 122 11.70 3.28 8.90
N GLY A 123 10.63 3.51 8.16
CA GLY A 123 9.55 4.44 8.54
C GLY A 123 8.60 3.85 9.59
N PRO A 124 7.56 4.61 9.95
CA PRO A 124 6.52 4.16 10.87
C PRO A 124 5.78 2.93 10.36
N ILE A 125 5.34 2.09 11.29
CA ILE A 125 4.35 1.05 11.04
C ILE A 125 3.05 1.53 11.67
N GLU A 126 2.03 1.67 10.86
CA GLU A 126 0.77 2.23 11.28
C GLU A 126 -0.30 1.14 11.33
N VAL A 127 -0.99 1.05 12.48
CA VAL A 127 -2.14 0.15 12.63
C VAL A 127 -3.37 0.87 12.10
N GLU A 128 -4.00 0.29 11.07
CA GLU A 128 -5.17 0.88 10.43
C GLU A 128 -6.38 -0.03 10.61
N ILE A 129 -7.24 0.31 11.59
CA ILE A 129 -8.47 -0.43 11.92
C ILE A 129 -9.61 0.57 12.05
N PHE A 130 -10.71 0.30 11.34
CA PHE A 130 -11.93 1.09 11.42
C PHE A 130 -12.96 0.37 12.29
N ASN A 131 -13.46 1.02 13.30
CA ASN A 131 -14.50 0.50 14.21
C ASN A 131 -15.82 1.27 14.06
#